data_669f39eef464dcc0109801ed5a8ffcbc
#
_entry.id   669f39eef464dcc0109801ed5a8ffcbc
#
_cell.length_a   1.000
_cell.length_b   1.000
_cell.length_c   1.000
_cell.angle_alpha   90.00
_cell.angle_beta   90.00
_cell.angle_gamma   90.00
#
_symmetry.space_group_name_H-M   'P 1'
#
loop_
_entity.id
_entity.type
_entity.pdbx_description
1 polymer ?
#
loop_
_entity_poly.entity_id
_entity_poly.type
_entity_poly.pdbx_seq_one_letter_code
_entity_poly.pdbx_strand_id
1 'polypeptide(L)'
;DLGLHLRNMIVFATGQSRFLTVGSLNIEQLKSAWKASCEGMEFAINFLKNNAEIFDPILLSSPFLMSALAYFGYKRDYNITAEESARLRYWALIANAKGRFSRGSSETLLDQDIATLRDGGGIDMLIDRLRSQVGRLDISPDELEGRTQRSALFKTMFLAFRSAGAKDWRSN
;
A
#
# COMPACT_ATOMS: atom_id res chain seq x y z
N ASP A 1 14.50 0.86 -4.49
CA ASP A 1 14.62 -0.51 -4.99
C ASP A 1 14.16 -0.55 -6.46
N LEU A 2 15.09 -0.85 -7.38
CA LEU A 2 14.83 -0.92 -8.82
C LEU A 2 13.76 -1.99 -9.14
N GLY A 3 13.79 -3.13 -8.44
CA GLY A 3 12.82 -4.19 -8.64
C GLY A 3 11.37 -3.77 -8.41
N LEU A 4 11.14 -2.95 -7.39
CA LEU A 4 9.81 -2.38 -7.12
C LEU A 4 9.38 -1.41 -8.22
N HIS A 5 10.27 -0.55 -8.72
CA HIS A 5 9.97 0.37 -9.82
C HIS A 5 9.63 -0.37 -11.12
N LEU A 6 10.40 -1.39 -11.47
CA LEU A 6 10.13 -2.22 -12.64
C LEU A 6 8.77 -2.93 -12.51
N ARG A 7 8.47 -3.47 -11.33
CA ARG A 7 7.17 -4.10 -11.08
C ARG A 7 6.02 -3.10 -11.19
N ASN A 8 6.17 -1.90 -10.63
CA ASN A 8 5.15 -0.86 -10.78
C ASN A 8 4.94 -0.48 -12.25
N MET A 9 6.00 -0.30 -13.01
CA MET A 9 5.88 -0.07 -14.46
C MET A 9 5.04 -1.15 -15.13
N ILE A 10 5.25 -2.44 -14.81
CA ILE A 10 4.46 -3.53 -15.36
C ILE A 10 3.00 -3.46 -14.91
N VAL A 11 2.75 -3.19 -13.63
CA VAL A 11 1.39 -2.99 -13.09
C VAL A 11 0.66 -1.89 -13.88
N PHE A 12 1.30 -0.76 -14.12
CA PHE A 12 0.70 0.36 -14.84
C PHE A 12 0.50 0.07 -16.34
N ALA A 13 1.38 -0.74 -16.94
CA ALA A 13 1.27 -1.13 -18.34
C ALA A 13 0.17 -2.18 -18.60
N THR A 14 0.00 -3.13 -17.67
CA THR A 14 -0.79 -4.36 -17.92
C THR A 14 -1.93 -4.57 -16.94
N GLY A 15 -1.96 -3.86 -15.82
CA GLY A 15 -2.89 -4.12 -14.72
C GLY A 15 -2.60 -5.43 -13.97
N GLN A 16 -1.36 -5.94 -14.01
CA GLN A 16 -0.89 -7.15 -13.32
C GLN A 16 0.53 -6.95 -12.82
N SER A 17 0.91 -7.58 -11.72
CA SER A 17 2.25 -7.46 -11.14
C SER A 17 3.28 -8.45 -11.72
N ARG A 18 2.82 -9.42 -12.49
CA ARG A 18 3.66 -10.49 -13.06
C ARG A 18 4.35 -10.05 -14.34
N PHE A 19 5.62 -10.43 -14.50
CA PHE A 19 6.44 -10.10 -15.67
C PHE A 19 6.11 -10.90 -16.95
N LEU A 20 5.15 -11.82 -16.89
CA LEU A 20 4.83 -12.73 -18.00
C LEU A 20 4.40 -12.02 -19.29
N THR A 21 3.81 -10.83 -19.17
CA THR A 21 3.26 -10.07 -20.30
C THR A 21 4.22 -8.99 -20.84
N VAL A 22 5.40 -8.83 -20.25
CA VAL A 22 6.37 -7.79 -20.64
C VAL A 22 6.80 -7.91 -22.10
N GLY A 23 7.01 -9.13 -22.58
CA GLY A 23 7.44 -9.39 -23.96
C GLY A 23 6.44 -8.96 -25.05
N SER A 24 5.19 -8.66 -24.68
CA SER A 24 4.16 -8.17 -25.60
C SER A 24 4.09 -6.63 -25.66
N LEU A 25 4.82 -5.93 -24.80
CA LEU A 25 4.79 -4.46 -24.71
C LEU A 25 5.80 -3.83 -25.67
N ASN A 26 5.37 -2.81 -26.38
CA ASN A 26 6.25 -1.99 -27.17
C ASN A 26 6.92 -0.89 -26.33
N ILE A 27 7.94 -0.23 -26.92
CA ILE A 27 8.76 0.76 -26.21
C ILE A 27 7.95 1.99 -25.74
N GLU A 28 6.96 2.40 -26.51
CA GLU A 28 6.12 3.57 -26.16
C GLU A 28 5.16 3.25 -25.00
N GLN A 29 4.62 2.03 -24.96
CA GLN A 29 3.85 1.55 -23.83
C GLN A 29 4.69 1.48 -22.55
N LEU A 30 5.95 1.02 -22.65
CA LEU A 30 6.87 0.98 -21.50
C LEU A 30 7.23 2.38 -21.01
N LYS A 31 7.52 3.33 -21.91
CA LYS A 31 7.79 4.73 -21.54
C LYS A 31 6.58 5.39 -20.86
N SER A 32 5.39 5.21 -21.43
CA SER A 32 4.14 5.74 -20.84
C SER A 32 3.88 5.16 -19.46
N ALA A 33 4.02 3.83 -19.32
CA ALA A 33 3.83 3.15 -18.04
C ALA A 33 4.89 3.55 -17.01
N TRP A 34 6.14 3.78 -17.43
CA TRP A 34 7.18 4.29 -16.55
C TRP A 34 6.81 5.66 -16.00
N LYS A 35 6.41 6.60 -16.87
CA LYS A 35 5.96 7.93 -16.43
C LYS A 35 4.81 7.84 -15.45
N ALA A 36 3.74 7.11 -15.80
CA ALA A 36 2.58 6.93 -14.95
C ALA A 36 2.94 6.28 -13.61
N SER A 37 3.86 5.29 -13.60
CA SER A 37 4.30 4.66 -12.36
C SER A 37 5.10 5.61 -11.46
N CYS A 38 5.90 6.51 -12.02
CA CYS A 38 6.62 7.52 -11.25
C CYS A 38 5.62 8.50 -10.57
N GLU A 39 4.64 9.02 -11.32
CA GLU A 39 3.58 9.89 -10.79
C GLU A 39 2.76 9.17 -9.70
N GLY A 40 2.40 7.89 -9.93
CA GLY A 40 1.70 7.07 -8.94
C GLY A 40 2.51 6.84 -7.68
N MET A 41 3.81 6.57 -7.80
CA MET A 41 4.69 6.39 -6.64
C MET A 41 4.86 7.69 -5.86
N GLU A 42 4.95 8.84 -6.53
CA GLU A 42 4.97 10.14 -5.88
C GLU A 42 3.68 10.38 -5.08
N PHE A 43 2.52 10.10 -5.67
CA PHE A 43 1.25 10.14 -4.95
C PHE A 43 1.26 9.24 -3.72
N ALA A 44 1.69 7.98 -3.85
CA ALA A 44 1.71 7.02 -2.75
C ALA A 44 2.63 7.48 -1.60
N ILE A 45 3.82 7.98 -1.93
CA ILE A 45 4.77 8.50 -0.93
C ILE A 45 4.19 9.71 -0.20
N ASN A 46 3.64 10.68 -0.93
CA ASN A 46 3.05 11.88 -0.36
C ASN A 46 1.82 11.53 0.48
N PHE A 47 0.98 10.60 0.01
CA PHE A 47 -0.17 10.12 0.77
C PHE A 47 0.24 9.47 2.09
N LEU A 48 1.21 8.56 2.08
CA LEU A 48 1.71 7.90 3.29
C LEU A 48 2.31 8.90 4.29
N LYS A 49 3.06 9.87 3.80
CA LYS A 49 3.66 10.91 4.66
C LYS A 49 2.60 11.81 5.29
N ASN A 50 1.70 12.34 4.48
CA ASN A 50 0.78 13.41 4.89
C ASN A 50 -0.47 12.89 5.59
N ASN A 51 -0.91 11.66 5.28
CA ASN A 51 -2.15 11.10 5.81
C ASN A 51 -1.94 9.95 6.80
N ALA A 52 -0.84 9.21 6.71
CA ALA A 52 -0.58 8.06 7.57
C ALA A 52 0.66 8.22 8.47
N GLU A 53 1.35 9.36 8.40
CA GLU A 53 2.58 9.66 9.15
C GLU A 53 3.72 8.64 8.95
N ILE A 54 3.69 7.95 7.81
CA ILE A 54 4.72 6.97 7.42
C ILE A 54 5.79 7.69 6.60
N PHE A 55 6.87 8.10 7.25
CA PHE A 55 7.98 8.85 6.63
C PHE A 55 9.13 7.93 6.19
N ASP A 56 9.22 6.72 6.75
CA ASP A 56 10.28 5.78 6.47
C ASP A 56 9.69 4.45 5.97
N PRO A 57 10.19 3.90 4.85
CA PRO A 57 9.75 2.60 4.32
C PRO A 57 9.92 1.44 5.30
N ILE A 58 10.79 1.56 6.30
CA ILE A 58 10.97 0.55 7.35
C ILE A 58 9.69 0.31 8.15
N LEU A 59 8.79 1.30 8.19
CA LEU A 59 7.49 1.21 8.88
C LEU A 59 6.45 0.44 8.06
N LEU A 60 6.73 0.15 6.79
CA LEU A 60 5.86 -0.67 5.96
C LEU A 60 6.09 -2.16 6.24
N SER A 61 5.00 -2.92 6.29
CA SER A 61 5.06 -4.39 6.36
C SER A 61 5.46 -5.01 5.02
N SER A 62 5.17 -4.32 3.92
CA SER A 62 5.55 -4.71 2.57
C SER A 62 5.58 -3.48 1.65
N PRO A 63 6.55 -3.41 0.73
CA PRO A 63 6.60 -2.33 -0.27
C PRO A 63 5.42 -2.38 -1.26
N PHE A 64 4.71 -3.49 -1.39
CA PHE A 64 3.55 -3.62 -2.27
C PHE A 64 2.35 -2.77 -1.82
N LEU A 65 2.34 -2.32 -0.57
CA LEU A 65 1.36 -1.32 -0.13
C LEU A 65 1.49 -0.03 -0.95
N MET A 66 2.73 0.40 -1.24
CA MET A 66 2.97 1.58 -2.09
C MET A 66 2.48 1.35 -3.53
N SER A 67 2.67 0.13 -4.07
CA SER A 67 2.18 -0.22 -5.42
C SER A 67 0.65 -0.14 -5.52
N ALA A 68 -0.05 -0.64 -4.53
CA ALA A 68 -1.52 -0.59 -4.48
C ALA A 68 -2.03 0.86 -4.34
N LEU A 69 -1.40 1.67 -3.47
CA LEU A 69 -1.71 3.09 -3.31
C LEU A 69 -1.43 3.88 -4.59
N ALA A 70 -0.29 3.65 -5.24
CA ALA A 70 0.09 4.29 -6.49
C ALA A 70 -0.94 4.03 -7.59
N TYR A 71 -1.35 2.78 -7.73
CA TYR A 71 -2.35 2.40 -8.73
C TYR A 71 -3.75 2.93 -8.39
N PHE A 72 -4.11 2.99 -7.11
CA PHE A 72 -5.34 3.66 -6.67
C PHE A 72 -5.35 5.13 -7.10
N GLY A 73 -4.29 5.89 -6.79
CA GLY A 73 -4.15 7.28 -7.19
C GLY A 73 -4.26 7.46 -8.71
N TYR A 74 -3.58 6.61 -9.47
CA TYR A 74 -3.65 6.61 -10.94
C TYR A 74 -5.08 6.41 -11.45
N LYS A 75 -5.85 5.47 -10.87
CA LYS A 75 -7.25 5.21 -11.26
C LYS A 75 -8.21 6.33 -10.86
N ARG A 76 -7.78 7.30 -10.07
CA ARG A 76 -8.50 8.50 -9.63
C ARG A 76 -7.94 9.78 -10.25
N ASP A 77 -7.06 9.69 -11.26
CA ASP A 77 -6.34 10.83 -11.82
C ASP A 77 -5.71 11.71 -10.73
N TYR A 78 -5.23 11.04 -9.64
CA TYR A 78 -4.63 11.64 -8.44
C TYR A 78 -5.52 12.65 -7.70
N ASN A 79 -6.80 12.68 -8.03
CA ASN A 79 -7.80 13.55 -7.42
C ASN A 79 -8.76 12.71 -6.58
N ILE A 80 -8.57 12.71 -5.26
CA ILE A 80 -9.37 11.97 -4.29
C ILE A 80 -10.11 12.92 -3.37
N THR A 81 -11.37 12.59 -3.04
CA THR A 81 -12.16 13.37 -2.08
C THR A 81 -11.61 13.21 -0.65
N ALA A 82 -12.00 14.10 0.26
CA ALA A 82 -11.64 13.99 1.67
C ALA A 82 -12.13 12.66 2.29
N GLU A 83 -13.31 12.21 1.89
CA GLU A 83 -13.88 10.94 2.32
C GLU A 83 -13.07 9.75 1.80
N GLU A 84 -12.75 9.71 0.50
CA GLU A 84 -11.90 8.67 -0.08
C GLU A 84 -10.51 8.67 0.57
N SER A 85 -9.95 9.85 0.85
CA SER A 85 -8.68 9.98 1.55
C SER A 85 -8.71 9.37 2.95
N ALA A 86 -9.75 9.65 3.73
CA ALA A 86 -9.93 9.07 5.06
C ALA A 86 -10.07 7.54 5.01
N ARG A 87 -10.84 7.02 4.06
CA ARG A 87 -11.02 5.57 3.87
C ARG A 87 -9.76 4.89 3.34
N LEU A 88 -9.03 5.54 2.43
CA LEU A 88 -7.75 5.06 1.92
C LEU A 88 -6.69 5.00 3.04
N ARG A 89 -6.65 6.03 3.90
CA ARG A 89 -5.81 6.05 5.10
C ARG A 89 -6.14 4.87 6.02
N TYR A 90 -7.43 4.66 6.31
CA TYR A 90 -7.88 3.53 7.12
C TYR A 90 -7.41 2.19 6.52
N TRP A 91 -7.68 1.97 5.23
CA TRP A 91 -7.25 0.76 4.55
C TRP A 91 -5.74 0.57 4.60
N ALA A 92 -4.96 1.62 4.30
CA ALA A 92 -3.50 1.56 4.28
C ALA A 92 -2.92 1.17 5.66
N LEU A 93 -3.43 1.78 6.73
CA LEU A 93 -2.97 1.49 8.10
C LEU A 93 -3.34 0.06 8.53
N ILE A 94 -4.55 -0.40 8.26
CA ILE A 94 -4.98 -1.76 8.61
C ILE A 94 -4.29 -2.81 7.72
N ALA A 95 -4.15 -2.56 6.42
CA ALA A 95 -3.42 -3.43 5.51
C ALA A 95 -1.94 -3.57 5.94
N ASN A 96 -1.33 -2.47 6.40
CA ASN A 96 0.01 -2.49 6.95
C ASN A 96 0.06 -3.30 8.26
N ALA A 97 -0.81 -3.03 9.22
CA ALA A 97 -0.87 -3.68 10.53
C ALA A 97 -1.14 -5.19 10.43
N LYS A 98 -2.08 -5.59 9.61
CA LYS A 98 -2.46 -6.99 9.40
C LYS A 98 -1.55 -7.71 8.40
N GLY A 99 -0.57 -7.03 7.79
CA GLY A 99 0.38 -7.61 6.85
C GLY A 99 -0.28 -8.13 5.57
N ARG A 100 -1.12 -7.30 4.93
CA ARG A 100 -1.87 -7.65 3.70
C ARG A 100 -1.02 -8.40 2.70
N PHE A 101 0.17 -7.87 2.40
CA PHE A 101 1.08 -8.39 1.37
C PHE A 101 2.22 -9.23 1.96
N SER A 102 2.15 -9.64 3.22
CA SER A 102 3.15 -10.47 3.89
C SER A 102 2.62 -11.88 4.21
N ARG A 103 1.39 -12.19 3.83
CA ARG A 103 0.72 -13.47 4.07
C ARG A 103 0.51 -14.18 2.75
N GLY A 104 1.15 -15.31 2.56
CA GLY A 104 1.03 -16.10 1.31
C GLY A 104 1.79 -15.48 0.14
N SER A 105 1.26 -15.59 -1.08
CA SER A 105 1.87 -14.99 -2.26
C SER A 105 1.57 -13.49 -2.35
N SER A 106 2.55 -12.67 -2.02
CA SER A 106 2.44 -11.21 -2.07
C SER A 106 2.05 -10.68 -3.45
N GLU A 107 2.56 -11.28 -4.52
CA GLU A 107 2.22 -10.93 -5.90
C GLU A 107 0.75 -11.23 -6.22
N THR A 108 0.25 -12.40 -5.82
CA THR A 108 -1.15 -12.76 -6.03
C THR A 108 -2.09 -11.81 -5.29
N LEU A 109 -1.73 -11.41 -4.07
CA LEU A 109 -2.52 -10.45 -3.28
C LEU A 109 -2.51 -9.06 -3.89
N LEU A 110 -1.36 -8.62 -4.41
CA LEU A 110 -1.26 -7.37 -5.15
C LEU A 110 -2.11 -7.42 -6.43
N ASP A 111 -2.00 -8.49 -7.21
CA ASP A 111 -2.80 -8.67 -8.45
C ASP A 111 -4.31 -8.63 -8.18
N GLN A 112 -4.76 -9.17 -7.05
CA GLN A 112 -6.16 -9.10 -6.64
C GLN A 112 -6.62 -7.66 -6.38
N ASP A 113 -5.80 -6.87 -5.68
CA ASP A 113 -6.13 -5.47 -5.39
C ASP A 113 -6.06 -4.61 -6.65
N ILE A 114 -5.04 -4.81 -7.49
CA ILE A 114 -4.91 -4.14 -8.79
C ILE A 114 -6.08 -4.48 -9.72
N ALA A 115 -6.48 -5.76 -9.81
CA ALA A 115 -7.64 -6.17 -10.60
C ALA A 115 -8.92 -5.48 -10.12
N THR A 116 -9.14 -5.40 -8.80
CA THR A 116 -10.28 -4.69 -8.23
C THR A 116 -10.32 -3.24 -8.72
N LEU A 117 -9.20 -2.54 -8.65
CA LEU A 117 -9.10 -1.13 -9.05
C LEU A 117 -9.21 -0.96 -10.57
N ARG A 118 -8.58 -1.86 -11.34
CA ARG A 118 -8.64 -1.86 -12.80
C ARG A 118 -10.09 -2.00 -13.30
N ASP A 119 -10.85 -2.88 -12.67
CA ASP A 119 -12.21 -3.24 -13.06
C ASP A 119 -13.26 -2.25 -12.48
N GLY A 120 -12.82 -1.09 -11.99
CA GLY A 120 -13.68 0.00 -11.54
C GLY A 120 -14.08 -0.05 -10.07
N GLY A 121 -13.52 -0.99 -9.30
CA GLY A 121 -13.73 -1.04 -7.86
C GLY A 121 -13.11 0.16 -7.12
N GLY A 122 -13.68 0.48 -5.96
CA GLY A 122 -13.23 1.54 -5.09
C GLY A 122 -12.54 1.04 -3.83
N ILE A 123 -12.29 1.99 -2.94
CA ILE A 123 -11.64 1.72 -1.65
C ILE A 123 -12.43 0.73 -0.79
N ASP A 124 -13.75 0.75 -0.86
CA ASP A 124 -14.61 -0.17 -0.09
C ASP A 124 -14.36 -1.62 -0.47
N MET A 125 -14.19 -1.89 -1.76
CA MET A 125 -13.89 -3.24 -2.25
C MET A 125 -12.49 -3.70 -1.80
N LEU A 126 -11.52 -2.80 -1.67
CA LEU A 126 -10.21 -3.12 -1.09
C LEU A 126 -10.32 -3.45 0.40
N ILE A 127 -11.15 -2.72 1.15
CA ILE A 127 -11.44 -2.98 2.57
C ILE A 127 -12.12 -4.34 2.73
N ASP A 128 -13.09 -4.67 1.89
CA ASP A 128 -13.78 -5.97 1.94
C ASP A 128 -12.87 -7.14 1.57
N ARG A 129 -11.97 -6.96 0.61
CA ARG A 129 -10.92 -7.95 0.30
C ARG A 129 -9.98 -8.16 1.48
N LEU A 130 -9.55 -7.07 2.12
CA LEU A 130 -8.72 -7.17 3.31
C LEU A 130 -9.46 -7.93 4.43
N ARG A 131 -10.74 -7.58 4.69
CA ARG A 131 -11.59 -8.27 5.68
C ARG A 131 -11.74 -9.77 5.36
N SER A 132 -11.95 -10.11 4.10
CA SER A 132 -12.06 -11.51 3.67
C SER A 132 -10.77 -12.31 3.89
N GLN A 133 -9.60 -11.65 3.81
CA GLN A 133 -8.31 -12.31 4.04
C GLN A 133 -7.97 -12.47 5.53
N VAL A 134 -8.24 -11.45 6.35
CA VAL A 134 -7.74 -11.39 7.72
C VAL A 134 -8.83 -11.63 8.77
N GLY A 135 -10.09 -11.67 8.37
CA GLY A 135 -11.27 -11.80 9.24
C GLY A 135 -11.61 -10.47 9.90
N ARG A 136 -10.99 -10.19 11.04
CA ARG A 136 -11.23 -8.95 11.81
C ARG A 136 -10.26 -7.85 11.40
N LEU A 137 -10.77 -6.64 11.21
CA LEU A 137 -9.97 -5.45 10.88
C LEU A 137 -9.50 -4.70 12.13
N ASP A 138 -10.21 -4.83 13.24
CA ASP A 138 -9.78 -4.31 14.54
C ASP A 138 -8.53 -5.04 15.04
N ILE A 139 -7.77 -4.36 15.87
CA ILE A 139 -6.57 -4.87 16.53
C ILE A 139 -6.89 -5.00 18.01
N SER A 140 -6.88 -6.24 18.53
CA SER A 140 -7.09 -6.49 19.96
C SER A 140 -5.77 -6.30 20.74
N PRO A 141 -5.83 -5.95 22.04
CA PRO A 141 -4.63 -5.86 22.88
C PRO A 141 -3.77 -7.12 22.86
N ASP A 142 -4.38 -8.29 22.87
CA ASP A 142 -3.70 -9.60 22.86
C ASP A 142 -2.85 -9.80 21.59
N GLU A 143 -3.26 -9.19 20.47
CA GLU A 143 -2.49 -9.24 19.24
C GLU A 143 -1.18 -8.42 19.33
N LEU A 144 -1.08 -7.49 20.27
CA LEU A 144 0.10 -6.62 20.45
C LEU A 144 1.14 -7.23 21.38
N GLU A 145 0.73 -8.17 22.24
CA GLU A 145 1.63 -8.80 23.21
C GLU A 145 2.74 -9.60 22.53
N GLY A 146 3.95 -9.51 23.07
CA GLY A 146 5.12 -10.27 22.62
C GLY A 146 5.61 -9.95 21.20
N ARG A 147 5.14 -8.86 20.59
CA ARG A 147 5.54 -8.49 19.23
C ARG A 147 6.94 -7.89 19.18
N THR A 148 7.74 -8.37 18.25
CA THR A 148 9.09 -7.84 18.00
C THR A 148 9.04 -6.62 17.06
N GLN A 149 10.11 -5.84 17.04
CA GLN A 149 10.27 -4.67 16.15
C GLN A 149 10.07 -4.98 14.66
N ARG A 150 10.25 -6.25 14.25
CA ARG A 150 10.06 -6.69 12.87
C ARG A 150 8.60 -6.91 12.50
N SER A 151 7.71 -7.02 13.48
CA SER A 151 6.30 -7.30 13.21
C SER A 151 5.56 -6.06 12.69
N ALA A 152 4.65 -6.26 11.77
CA ALA A 152 3.78 -5.20 11.24
C ALA A 152 2.99 -4.48 12.35
N LEU A 153 2.50 -5.25 13.32
CA LEU A 153 1.75 -4.71 14.46
C LEU A 153 2.61 -3.83 15.37
N PHE A 154 3.88 -4.19 15.62
CA PHE A 154 4.78 -3.33 16.39
C PHE A 154 5.00 -1.99 15.69
N LYS A 155 5.21 -2.01 14.37
CA LYS A 155 5.36 -0.79 13.56
C LYS A 155 4.11 0.09 13.62
N THR A 156 2.93 -0.53 13.58
CA THR A 156 1.64 0.19 13.70
C THR A 156 1.46 0.77 15.10
N MET A 157 1.85 0.05 16.14
CA MET A 157 1.82 0.53 17.52
C MET A 157 2.76 1.76 17.68
N PHE A 158 3.95 1.71 17.09
CA PHE A 158 4.87 2.85 17.05
C PHE A 158 4.23 4.09 16.38
N LEU A 159 3.55 3.90 15.24
CA LEU A 159 2.83 4.98 14.56
C LEU A 159 1.70 5.55 15.43
N ALA A 160 0.96 4.70 16.13
CA ALA A 160 -0.13 5.11 17.03
C ALA A 160 0.40 5.95 18.21
N PHE A 161 1.48 5.50 18.85
CA PHE A 161 2.09 6.27 19.94
C PHE A 161 2.63 7.61 19.47
N ARG A 162 3.28 7.65 18.31
CA ARG A 162 3.78 8.88 17.71
C ARG A 162 2.64 9.86 17.39
N SER A 163 1.56 9.38 16.80
CA SER A 163 0.36 10.18 16.51
C SER A 163 -0.31 10.71 17.79
N ALA A 164 -0.21 9.98 18.89
CA ALA A 164 -0.65 10.39 20.21
C ALA A 164 0.33 11.37 20.92
N GLY A 165 1.40 11.80 20.24
CA GLY A 165 2.36 12.76 20.77
C GLY A 165 3.47 12.17 21.67
N ALA A 166 3.63 10.84 21.68
CA ALA A 166 4.74 10.21 22.38
C ALA A 166 6.08 10.68 21.81
N LYS A 167 6.97 11.13 22.68
CA LYS A 167 8.32 11.55 22.33
C LYS A 167 9.34 10.50 22.75
N ASP A 168 10.41 10.38 22.00
CA ASP A 168 11.58 9.63 22.43
C ASP A 168 12.22 10.38 23.63
N TRP A 169 12.50 9.67 24.70
CA TRP A 169 13.13 10.22 25.90
C TRP A 169 14.56 10.79 25.66
N ARG A 170 15.16 10.49 24.50
CA ARG A 170 16.43 11.07 24.04
C ARG A 170 16.26 12.38 23.25
N SER A 171 15.04 12.73 22.88
CA SER A 171 14.72 13.87 22.01
C SER A 171 14.17 15.09 22.77
N ASN A 172 14.36 15.17 24.09
CA ASN A 172 13.97 16.32 24.90
C ASN A 172 14.98 17.44 24.79
#